data_ec1046b2c6bad3770d710811c2a040da
#
_entry.id   ec1046b2c6bad3770d710811c2a040da
#
_cell.length_a   1.000
_cell.length_b   1.000
_cell.length_c   1.000
_cell.angle_alpha   90.00
_cell.angle_beta   90.00
_cell.angle_gamma   90.00
#
_symmetry.space_group_name_H-M   'P 1'
#
loop_
_entity.id
_entity.type
_entity.pdbx_description
1 polymer ?
#
loop_
_entity_poly.entity_id
_entity_poly.type
_entity_poly.pdbx_seq_one_letter_code
_entity_poly.pdbx_strand_id
1 'polypeptide(L)'
;MSQLPIVLVHAFPLSSSMYDPLRTVLPSGVDILTPELPGFGGTPLSDAEPSLDVYADSVAAFLDDRGIDRAVVGGTSMGGYTTMALCRRHRDRVAGLLLIDTKATADVEAAADGRRVMADRLVAEAGTGALLEAVLPKLLGATTFASRPDVVAGVRAGVESCDPAAAAWAQRAMAARPDSLPTLREMGVPALVVVGEEDVLAPPSDALAMVDALPDALMVVVPSVGHLTPLEAPDQVAAAIADFITYRGSG
;
A
#
# COMPACT_ATOMS: atom_id res chain seq x y z
N MET A 1 26.80 9.82 -4.32
CA MET A 1 25.86 9.08 -5.18
C MET A 1 24.50 9.72 -5.01
N SER A 2 23.73 9.99 -6.07
CA SER A 2 22.36 10.48 -5.90
C SER A 2 21.54 9.41 -5.18
N GLN A 3 20.81 9.82 -4.15
CA GLN A 3 19.90 8.94 -3.43
C GLN A 3 18.84 8.42 -4.42
N LEU A 4 18.58 7.10 -4.39
CA LEU A 4 17.53 6.54 -5.26
C LEU A 4 16.17 7.11 -4.85
N PRO A 5 15.32 7.49 -5.82
CA PRO A 5 13.98 7.96 -5.51
C PRO A 5 13.17 6.87 -4.79
N ILE A 6 12.30 7.31 -3.89
CA ILE A 6 11.35 6.45 -3.17
C ILE A 6 9.98 6.68 -3.76
N VAL A 7 9.29 5.60 -4.15
CA VAL A 7 7.93 5.65 -4.67
C VAL A 7 7.01 4.85 -3.76
N LEU A 8 5.97 5.48 -3.23
CA LEU A 8 4.97 4.85 -2.36
C LEU A 8 3.58 4.90 -2.99
N VAL A 9 2.97 3.73 -3.13
CA VAL A 9 1.63 3.55 -3.68
C VAL A 9 0.60 3.49 -2.55
N HIS A 10 -0.49 4.24 -2.71
CA HIS A 10 -1.53 4.41 -1.67
C HIS A 10 -2.35 3.15 -1.39
N ALA A 11 -3.00 3.14 -0.21
CA ALA A 11 -3.94 2.11 0.20
C ALA A 11 -5.31 2.28 -0.47
N PHE A 12 -6.07 1.18 -0.56
CA PHE A 12 -7.49 1.17 -0.90
C PHE A 12 -8.36 1.58 0.30
N PRO A 13 -9.40 2.38 0.14
CA PRO A 13 -9.81 3.12 -1.06
C PRO A 13 -9.39 4.61 -1.01
N LEU A 14 -8.18 4.88 -0.53
CA LEU A 14 -7.64 6.22 -0.36
C LEU A 14 -6.89 6.70 -1.61
N SER A 15 -6.24 7.85 -1.51
CA SER A 15 -5.39 8.44 -2.53
C SER A 15 -3.99 8.75 -1.98
N SER A 16 -3.12 9.31 -2.82
CA SER A 16 -1.75 9.69 -2.42
C SER A 16 -1.71 10.66 -1.24
N SER A 17 -2.77 11.43 -1.00
CA SER A 17 -2.89 12.35 0.14
C SER A 17 -2.78 11.67 1.50
N MET A 18 -2.98 10.34 1.57
CA MET A 18 -2.73 9.60 2.81
C MET A 18 -1.29 9.70 3.30
N TYR A 19 -0.35 10.04 2.42
CA TYR A 19 1.06 10.22 2.77
C TYR A 19 1.43 11.65 3.17
N ASP A 20 0.50 12.61 3.18
CA ASP A 20 0.79 14.00 3.54
C ASP A 20 1.33 14.15 4.96
N PRO A 21 0.78 13.46 5.99
CA PRO A 21 1.39 13.49 7.32
C PRO A 21 2.82 12.94 7.34
N LEU A 22 3.07 11.85 6.63
CA LEU A 22 4.41 11.26 6.53
C LEU A 22 5.40 12.25 5.88
N ARG A 23 5.00 12.94 4.80
CA ARG A 23 5.87 13.93 4.13
C ARG A 23 6.35 15.04 5.06
N THR A 24 5.50 15.45 6.01
CA THR A 24 5.84 16.56 6.93
C THR A 24 6.91 16.20 7.95
N VAL A 25 7.11 14.90 8.21
CA VAL A 25 8.00 14.39 9.26
C VAL A 25 9.22 13.63 8.71
N LEU A 26 9.30 13.44 7.39
CA LEU A 26 10.48 12.83 6.77
C LEU A 26 11.72 13.69 7.00
N PRO A 27 12.91 13.08 7.23
CA PRO A 27 14.15 13.82 7.38
C PRO A 27 14.49 14.66 6.16
N SER A 28 15.19 15.77 6.38
CA SER A 28 15.67 16.64 5.28
C SER A 28 16.47 15.83 4.24
N GLY A 29 16.11 15.97 2.97
CA GLY A 29 16.74 15.27 1.86
C GLY A 29 16.11 13.91 1.53
N VAL A 30 15.16 13.43 2.33
CA VAL A 30 14.32 12.26 1.99
C VAL A 30 13.00 12.76 1.44
N ASP A 31 12.72 12.41 0.19
CA ASP A 31 11.46 12.73 -0.46
C ASP A 31 10.80 11.47 -1.01
N ILE A 32 9.47 11.47 -1.01
CA ILE A 32 8.65 10.37 -1.53
C ILE A 32 7.80 10.83 -2.71
N LEU A 33 7.85 10.07 -3.78
CA LEU A 33 6.96 10.21 -4.92
C LEU A 33 5.75 9.30 -4.70
N THR A 34 4.55 9.82 -4.87
CA THR A 34 3.33 9.06 -4.59
C THR A 34 2.38 9.15 -5.79
N PRO A 35 2.53 8.24 -6.76
CA PRO A 35 1.61 8.18 -7.89
C PRO A 35 0.18 7.89 -7.43
N GLU A 36 -0.79 8.51 -8.11
CA GLU A 36 -2.17 8.07 -8.04
C GLU A 36 -2.37 6.86 -8.93
N LEU A 37 -3.07 5.85 -8.43
CA LEU A 37 -3.50 4.72 -9.25
C LEU A 37 -4.72 5.10 -10.11
N PRO A 38 -4.89 4.48 -11.28
CA PRO A 38 -6.07 4.69 -12.12
C PRO A 38 -7.37 4.55 -11.33
N GLY A 39 -8.23 5.57 -11.40
CA GLY A 39 -9.49 5.67 -10.67
C GLY A 39 -9.41 6.35 -9.30
N PHE A 40 -8.21 6.69 -8.80
CA PHE A 40 -8.02 7.35 -7.50
C PHE A 40 -7.39 8.73 -7.67
N GLY A 41 -7.55 9.59 -6.66
CA GLY A 41 -6.92 10.92 -6.62
C GLY A 41 -7.26 11.81 -7.82
N GLY A 42 -8.40 11.60 -8.47
CA GLY A 42 -8.81 12.33 -9.67
C GLY A 42 -8.24 11.80 -10.99
N THR A 43 -7.49 10.71 -10.98
CA THR A 43 -7.06 10.05 -12.21
C THR A 43 -8.21 9.25 -12.86
N PRO A 44 -8.29 9.19 -14.20
CA PRO A 44 -9.30 8.37 -14.87
C PRO A 44 -9.19 6.90 -14.51
N LEU A 45 -10.33 6.21 -14.39
CA LEU A 45 -10.36 4.76 -14.27
C LEU A 45 -9.87 4.12 -15.56
N SER A 46 -9.17 3.00 -15.45
CA SER A 46 -8.72 2.21 -16.61
C SER A 46 -9.89 1.48 -17.25
N ASP A 47 -9.90 1.43 -18.59
CA ASP A 47 -10.83 0.63 -19.39
C ASP A 47 -10.43 -0.86 -19.46
N ALA A 48 -9.25 -1.23 -18.92
CA ALA A 48 -8.79 -2.61 -18.90
C ALA A 48 -9.57 -3.46 -17.87
N GLU A 49 -9.51 -4.78 -18.05
CA GLU A 49 -10.05 -5.71 -17.06
C GLU A 49 -9.36 -5.53 -15.70
N PRO A 50 -10.08 -5.65 -14.58
CA PRO A 50 -9.55 -5.47 -13.25
C PRO A 50 -8.37 -6.40 -12.92
N SER A 51 -7.19 -5.81 -12.74
CA SER A 51 -5.97 -6.53 -12.39
C SER A 51 -4.98 -5.60 -11.69
N LEU A 52 -4.29 -6.10 -10.67
CA LEU A 52 -3.17 -5.37 -10.06
C LEU A 52 -1.99 -5.19 -11.03
N ASP A 53 -1.93 -5.96 -12.11
CA ASP A 53 -0.93 -5.78 -13.17
C ASP A 53 -1.12 -4.44 -13.90
N VAL A 54 -2.36 -3.98 -14.07
CA VAL A 54 -2.67 -2.66 -14.64
C VAL A 54 -2.12 -1.54 -13.74
N TYR A 55 -2.27 -1.69 -12.43
CA TYR A 55 -1.69 -0.74 -11.47
C TYR A 55 -0.16 -0.79 -11.48
N ALA A 56 0.43 -1.98 -11.56
CA ALA A 56 1.88 -2.12 -11.67
C ALA A 56 2.42 -1.44 -12.94
N ASP A 57 1.75 -1.63 -14.07
CA ASP A 57 2.12 -0.98 -15.34
C ASP A 57 1.97 0.55 -15.25
N SER A 58 0.95 1.07 -14.55
CA SER A 58 0.81 2.51 -14.33
C SER A 58 1.94 3.09 -13.48
N VAL A 59 2.43 2.35 -12.48
CA VAL A 59 3.60 2.76 -11.68
C VAL A 59 4.87 2.73 -12.53
N ALA A 60 5.04 1.72 -13.39
CA ALA A 60 6.18 1.68 -14.32
C ALA A 60 6.16 2.88 -15.29
N ALA A 61 5.00 3.21 -15.87
CA ALA A 61 4.82 4.38 -16.72
C ALA A 61 5.11 5.69 -15.97
N PHE A 62 4.68 5.80 -14.70
CA PHE A 62 5.01 6.95 -13.85
C PHE A 62 6.52 7.14 -13.66
N LEU A 63 7.29 6.05 -13.56
CA LEU A 63 8.76 6.10 -13.51
C LEU A 63 9.34 6.54 -14.86
N ASP A 64 8.82 6.01 -15.99
CA ASP A 64 9.27 6.35 -17.34
C ASP A 64 9.08 7.84 -17.64
N ASP A 65 7.91 8.39 -17.33
CA ASP A 65 7.57 9.81 -17.52
C ASP A 65 8.52 10.76 -16.78
N ARG A 66 9.22 10.25 -15.74
CA ARG A 66 10.18 11.03 -14.92
C ARG A 66 11.63 10.69 -15.20
N GLY A 67 11.90 9.81 -16.15
CA GLY A 67 13.27 9.36 -16.46
C GLY A 67 13.92 8.62 -15.30
N ILE A 68 13.11 7.92 -14.47
CA ILE A 68 13.58 7.16 -13.31
C ILE A 68 13.77 5.71 -13.76
N ASP A 69 14.99 5.26 -13.93
CA ASP A 69 15.29 3.89 -14.33
C ASP A 69 14.97 2.90 -13.22
N ARG A 70 15.35 3.19 -11.98
CA ARG A 70 15.14 2.34 -10.80
C ARG A 70 14.81 3.17 -9.58
N ALA A 71 13.94 2.61 -8.72
CA ALA A 71 13.53 3.24 -7.48
C ALA A 71 13.45 2.23 -6.32
N VAL A 72 13.47 2.75 -5.09
CA VAL A 72 12.88 2.04 -3.96
C VAL A 72 11.38 2.16 -4.12
N VAL A 73 10.70 1.05 -4.30
CA VAL A 73 9.25 1.05 -4.50
C VAL A 73 8.54 0.37 -3.34
N GLY A 74 7.37 0.87 -3.02
CA GLY A 74 6.59 0.32 -1.93
C GLY A 74 5.17 0.84 -1.93
N GLY A 75 4.45 0.52 -0.87
CA GLY A 75 3.11 1.02 -0.68
C GLY A 75 2.41 0.37 0.50
N THR A 76 1.28 0.97 0.86
CA THR A 76 0.44 0.55 1.97
C THR A 76 -0.70 -0.32 1.46
N SER A 77 -0.92 -1.48 2.09
CA SER A 77 -2.06 -2.36 1.80
C SER A 77 -2.16 -2.75 0.31
N MET A 78 -3.17 -2.29 -0.43
CA MET A 78 -3.28 -2.46 -1.88
C MET A 78 -2.04 -1.92 -2.63
N GLY A 79 -1.43 -0.85 -2.15
CA GLY A 79 -0.17 -0.35 -2.69
C GLY A 79 0.97 -1.36 -2.58
N GLY A 80 1.00 -2.15 -1.50
CA GLY A 80 1.91 -3.30 -1.36
C GLY A 80 1.61 -4.41 -2.36
N TYR A 81 0.33 -4.74 -2.59
CA TYR A 81 -0.05 -5.71 -3.64
C TYR A 81 0.40 -5.24 -5.03
N THR A 82 0.20 -3.95 -5.32
CA THR A 82 0.67 -3.31 -6.57
C THR A 82 2.19 -3.38 -6.68
N THR A 83 2.91 -3.11 -5.59
CA THR A 83 4.38 -3.23 -5.53
C THR A 83 4.84 -4.66 -5.84
N MET A 84 4.20 -5.66 -5.28
CA MET A 84 4.51 -7.06 -5.58
C MET A 84 4.18 -7.46 -7.01
N ALA A 85 3.12 -6.90 -7.60
CA ALA A 85 2.84 -7.04 -9.02
C ALA A 85 3.93 -6.37 -9.88
N LEU A 86 4.43 -5.19 -9.48
CA LEU A 86 5.56 -4.54 -10.14
C LEU A 86 6.84 -5.40 -10.07
N CYS A 87 7.12 -6.02 -8.92
CA CYS A 87 8.25 -6.96 -8.79
C CYS A 87 8.17 -8.13 -9.78
N ARG A 88 6.97 -8.65 -10.03
CA ARG A 88 6.76 -9.75 -10.97
C ARG A 88 6.92 -9.32 -12.42
N ARG A 89 6.44 -8.10 -12.78
CA ARG A 89 6.37 -7.61 -14.15
C ARG A 89 7.56 -6.76 -14.59
N HIS A 90 8.10 -5.99 -13.67
CA HIS A 90 9.11 -4.94 -13.91
C HIS A 90 10.23 -5.01 -12.87
N ARG A 91 10.76 -6.21 -12.63
CA ARG A 91 11.77 -6.46 -11.58
C ARG A 91 12.99 -5.55 -11.68
N ASP A 92 13.42 -5.26 -12.87
CA ASP A 92 14.57 -4.41 -13.19
C ASP A 92 14.39 -2.95 -12.73
N ARG A 93 13.15 -2.50 -12.52
CA ARG A 93 12.82 -1.16 -12.04
C ARG A 93 12.95 -1.03 -10.50
N VAL A 94 13.06 -2.17 -9.79
CA VAL A 94 13.04 -2.23 -8.32
C VAL A 94 14.47 -2.25 -7.78
N ALA A 95 14.80 -1.28 -6.93
CA ALA A 95 16.09 -1.17 -6.27
C ALA A 95 16.03 -1.40 -4.74
N GLY A 96 14.84 -1.48 -4.18
CA GLY A 96 14.54 -1.78 -2.79
C GLY A 96 13.03 -1.79 -2.58
N LEU A 97 12.58 -2.38 -1.48
CA LEU A 97 11.15 -2.56 -1.17
C LEU A 97 10.76 -1.89 0.14
N LEU A 98 9.57 -1.25 0.15
CA LEU A 98 8.91 -0.73 1.35
C LEU A 98 7.48 -1.31 1.40
N LEU A 99 7.29 -2.41 2.13
CA LEU A 99 6.02 -3.10 2.27
C LEU A 99 5.36 -2.70 3.58
N ILE A 100 4.28 -1.90 3.50
CA ILE A 100 3.65 -1.25 4.66
C ILE A 100 2.23 -1.79 4.81
N ASP A 101 1.87 -2.32 5.98
CA ASP A 101 0.53 -2.80 6.33
C ASP A 101 -0.09 -3.66 5.20
N THR A 102 0.66 -4.64 4.72
CA THR A 102 0.29 -5.45 3.55
C THR A 102 0.62 -6.92 3.77
N LYS A 103 0.20 -7.77 2.84
CA LYS A 103 0.50 -9.20 2.84
C LYS A 103 0.76 -9.74 1.44
N ALA A 104 1.60 -10.76 1.34
CA ALA A 104 1.95 -11.36 0.06
C ALA A 104 1.02 -12.49 -0.39
N THR A 105 0.29 -13.12 0.54
CA THR A 105 -0.60 -14.23 0.24
C THR A 105 -1.82 -13.81 -0.57
N ALA A 106 -2.27 -14.68 -1.46
CA ALA A 106 -3.58 -14.53 -2.10
C ALA A 106 -4.71 -14.54 -1.06
N ASP A 107 -5.86 -13.95 -1.41
CA ASP A 107 -7.06 -14.13 -0.59
C ASP A 107 -7.52 -15.59 -0.64
N VAL A 108 -7.97 -16.12 0.49
CA VAL A 108 -8.76 -17.35 0.50
C VAL A 108 -10.08 -17.10 -0.23
N GLU A 109 -10.69 -18.15 -0.82
CA GLU A 109 -11.86 -18.01 -1.70
C GLU A 109 -12.98 -17.19 -1.05
N ALA A 110 -13.30 -17.44 0.21
CA ALA A 110 -14.34 -16.68 0.92
C ALA A 110 -14.04 -15.17 1.02
N ALA A 111 -12.78 -14.78 1.14
CA ALA A 111 -12.38 -13.38 1.17
C ALA A 111 -12.43 -12.76 -0.25
N ALA A 112 -12.00 -13.50 -1.26
CA ALA A 112 -12.10 -13.10 -2.66
C ALA A 112 -13.57 -12.92 -3.09
N ASP A 113 -14.45 -13.83 -2.70
CA ASP A 113 -15.90 -13.73 -2.93
C ASP A 113 -16.49 -12.50 -2.22
N GLY A 114 -16.10 -12.25 -0.98
CA GLY A 114 -16.52 -11.06 -0.26
C GLY A 114 -16.15 -9.75 -0.99
N ARG A 115 -14.97 -9.72 -1.62
CA ARG A 115 -14.59 -8.57 -2.47
C ARG A 115 -15.43 -8.45 -3.73
N ARG A 116 -15.74 -9.56 -4.40
CA ARG A 116 -16.60 -9.57 -5.60
C ARG A 116 -18.01 -9.07 -5.27
N VAL A 117 -18.58 -9.56 -4.16
CA VAL A 117 -19.90 -9.11 -3.67
C VAL A 117 -19.88 -7.61 -3.32
N MET A 118 -18.83 -7.12 -2.67
CA MET A 118 -18.69 -5.68 -2.38
C MET A 118 -18.57 -4.88 -3.68
N ALA A 119 -17.83 -5.36 -4.67
CA ALA A 119 -17.70 -4.71 -5.97
C ALA A 119 -19.05 -4.59 -6.69
N ASP A 120 -19.86 -5.64 -6.68
CA ASP A 120 -21.19 -5.64 -7.29
C ASP A 120 -22.14 -4.69 -6.54
N ARG A 121 -22.03 -4.62 -5.22
CA ARG A 121 -22.81 -3.71 -4.39
C ARG A 121 -22.45 -2.24 -4.66
N LEU A 122 -21.16 -1.91 -4.78
CA LEU A 122 -20.68 -0.56 -5.12
C LEU A 122 -21.25 -0.07 -6.46
N VAL A 123 -21.31 -0.95 -7.44
CA VAL A 123 -21.90 -0.63 -8.76
C VAL A 123 -23.41 -0.45 -8.65
N ALA A 124 -24.11 -1.35 -7.94
CA ALA A 124 -25.56 -1.32 -7.83
C ALA A 124 -26.07 -0.11 -7.03
N GLU A 125 -25.38 0.27 -5.96
CA GLU A 125 -25.77 1.38 -5.08
C GLU A 125 -25.24 2.73 -5.58
N ALA A 126 -24.28 2.74 -6.52
CA ALA A 126 -23.55 3.93 -7.00
C ALA A 126 -23.04 4.81 -5.83
N GLY A 127 -22.55 4.18 -4.77
CA GLY A 127 -22.11 4.85 -3.56
C GLY A 127 -21.16 4.02 -2.70
N THR A 128 -20.43 4.67 -1.80
CA THR A 128 -19.42 4.06 -0.94
C THR A 128 -19.91 3.74 0.47
N GLY A 129 -21.18 3.96 0.80
CA GLY A 129 -21.70 3.78 2.16
C GLY A 129 -21.48 2.37 2.72
N ALA A 130 -21.82 1.35 1.95
CA ALA A 130 -21.60 -0.04 2.35
C ALA A 130 -20.12 -0.39 2.52
N LEU A 131 -19.26 0.18 1.65
CA LEU A 131 -17.81 0.02 1.76
C LEU A 131 -17.32 0.69 3.05
N LEU A 132 -17.74 1.93 3.32
CA LEU A 132 -17.36 2.66 4.53
C LEU A 132 -17.69 1.87 5.81
N GLU A 133 -18.92 1.35 5.91
CA GLU A 133 -19.33 0.53 7.05
C GLU A 133 -18.47 -0.74 7.22
N ALA A 134 -18.09 -1.37 6.12
CA ALA A 134 -17.33 -2.61 6.13
C ALA A 134 -15.84 -2.43 6.43
N VAL A 135 -15.22 -1.33 5.95
CA VAL A 135 -13.77 -1.17 5.99
C VAL A 135 -13.29 -0.23 7.10
N LEU A 136 -13.99 0.87 7.37
CA LEU A 136 -13.53 1.87 8.34
C LEU A 136 -13.16 1.29 9.71
N PRO A 137 -13.95 0.35 10.30
CA PRO A 137 -13.60 -0.24 11.60
C PRO A 137 -12.34 -1.09 11.60
N LYS A 138 -11.80 -1.41 10.42
CA LYS A 138 -10.62 -2.28 10.25
C LYS A 138 -9.40 -1.53 9.72
N LEU A 139 -9.61 -0.32 9.17
CA LEU A 139 -8.53 0.49 8.60
C LEU A 139 -7.64 1.15 9.66
N LEU A 140 -8.14 1.29 10.87
CA LEU A 140 -7.42 1.97 11.95
C LEU A 140 -7.37 1.08 13.19
N GLY A 141 -6.33 1.25 14.00
CA GLY A 141 -6.20 0.58 15.29
C GLY A 141 -7.25 1.01 16.30
N ALA A 142 -7.57 0.14 17.26
CA ALA A 142 -8.49 0.45 18.34
C ALA A 142 -8.01 1.67 19.16
N THR A 143 -6.71 1.79 19.35
CA THR A 143 -6.09 2.93 20.03
C THR A 143 -6.30 4.23 19.25
N THR A 144 -6.14 4.23 17.93
CA THR A 144 -6.41 5.39 17.06
C THR A 144 -7.88 5.78 17.10
N PHE A 145 -8.79 4.81 17.02
CA PHE A 145 -10.23 5.07 17.15
C PHE A 145 -10.59 5.76 18.46
N ALA A 146 -9.96 5.36 19.57
CA ALA A 146 -10.23 5.93 20.89
C ALA A 146 -9.63 7.33 21.11
N SER A 147 -8.49 7.64 20.46
CA SER A 147 -7.65 8.80 20.82
C SER A 147 -7.46 9.83 19.70
N ARG A 148 -7.72 9.48 18.43
CA ARG A 148 -7.41 10.30 17.25
C ARG A 148 -8.64 10.52 16.36
N PRO A 149 -9.67 11.27 16.85
CA PRO A 149 -10.89 11.51 16.06
C PRO A 149 -10.62 12.29 14.76
N ASP A 150 -9.55 13.07 14.70
CA ASP A 150 -9.07 13.76 13.50
C ASP A 150 -8.68 12.77 12.39
N VAL A 151 -7.89 11.74 12.73
CA VAL A 151 -7.48 10.68 11.79
C VAL A 151 -8.68 9.87 11.33
N VAL A 152 -9.57 9.49 12.26
CA VAL A 152 -10.80 8.76 11.93
C VAL A 152 -11.68 9.54 10.95
N ALA A 153 -11.85 10.85 11.19
CA ALA A 153 -12.63 11.72 10.30
C ALA A 153 -11.98 11.87 8.92
N GLY A 154 -10.65 12.01 8.86
CA GLY A 154 -9.90 12.08 7.60
C GLY A 154 -10.02 10.80 6.76
N VAL A 155 -9.86 9.63 7.39
CA VAL A 155 -10.00 8.34 6.70
C VAL A 155 -11.45 8.12 6.24
N ARG A 156 -12.44 8.46 7.06
CA ARG A 156 -13.86 8.45 6.66
C ARG A 156 -14.08 9.27 5.39
N ALA A 157 -13.66 10.54 5.40
CA ALA A 157 -13.82 11.44 4.26
C ALA A 157 -13.11 10.90 3.00
N GLY A 158 -11.92 10.29 3.16
CA GLY A 158 -11.20 9.63 2.07
C GLY A 158 -12.01 8.49 1.45
N VAL A 159 -12.64 7.63 2.26
CA VAL A 159 -13.49 6.53 1.77
C VAL A 159 -14.75 7.08 1.09
N GLU A 160 -15.38 8.11 1.67
CA GLU A 160 -16.60 8.74 1.13
C GLU A 160 -16.34 9.43 -0.22
N SER A 161 -15.13 9.96 -0.43
CA SER A 161 -14.74 10.65 -1.67
C SER A 161 -14.32 9.71 -2.81
N CYS A 162 -14.16 8.42 -2.53
CA CYS A 162 -13.75 7.45 -3.54
C CYS A 162 -14.85 7.24 -4.58
N ASP A 163 -14.48 7.18 -5.87
CA ASP A 163 -15.40 6.80 -6.93
C ASP A 163 -15.85 5.33 -6.73
N PRO A 164 -17.17 5.05 -6.65
CA PRO A 164 -17.68 3.69 -6.47
C PRO A 164 -17.28 2.73 -7.59
N ALA A 165 -17.16 3.20 -8.84
CA ALA A 165 -16.72 2.37 -9.95
C ALA A 165 -15.24 2.01 -9.83
N ALA A 166 -14.40 2.96 -9.43
CA ALA A 166 -12.98 2.71 -9.15
C ALA A 166 -12.81 1.76 -7.96
N ALA A 167 -13.58 1.95 -6.89
CA ALA A 167 -13.57 1.05 -5.75
C ALA A 167 -13.99 -0.38 -6.14
N ALA A 168 -15.03 -0.53 -6.96
CA ALA A 168 -15.48 -1.83 -7.47
C ALA A 168 -14.41 -2.51 -8.34
N TRP A 169 -13.78 -1.75 -9.23
CA TRP A 169 -12.68 -2.23 -10.07
C TRP A 169 -11.52 -2.74 -9.21
N ALA A 170 -11.08 -1.95 -8.22
CA ALA A 170 -9.99 -2.32 -7.32
C ALA A 170 -10.32 -3.55 -6.46
N GLN A 171 -11.56 -3.68 -5.99
CA GLN A 171 -12.01 -4.88 -5.26
C GLN A 171 -11.89 -6.14 -6.13
N ARG A 172 -12.29 -6.07 -7.41
CA ARG A 172 -12.14 -7.20 -8.34
C ARG A 172 -10.67 -7.50 -8.61
N ALA A 173 -9.83 -6.48 -8.82
CA ALA A 173 -8.39 -6.63 -9.02
C ALA A 173 -7.71 -7.31 -7.83
N MET A 174 -8.05 -6.88 -6.60
CA MET A 174 -7.53 -7.49 -5.37
C MET A 174 -8.02 -8.92 -5.17
N ALA A 175 -9.28 -9.24 -5.52
CA ALA A 175 -9.83 -10.59 -5.44
C ALA A 175 -9.10 -11.60 -6.34
N ALA A 176 -8.59 -11.13 -7.47
CA ALA A 176 -7.90 -11.97 -8.46
C ALA A 176 -6.38 -12.07 -8.25
N ARG A 177 -5.82 -11.40 -7.23
CA ARG A 177 -4.36 -11.37 -7.05
C ARG A 177 -3.78 -12.74 -6.72
N PRO A 178 -2.65 -13.12 -7.33
CA PRO A 178 -1.95 -14.34 -6.99
C PRO A 178 -1.20 -14.22 -5.65
N ASP A 179 -0.75 -15.36 -5.13
CA ASP A 179 0.25 -15.40 -4.07
C ASP A 179 1.59 -14.82 -4.59
N SER A 180 2.13 -13.86 -3.85
CA SER A 180 3.37 -13.15 -4.20
C SER A 180 4.59 -13.59 -3.37
N LEU A 181 4.45 -14.52 -2.43
CA LEU A 181 5.60 -15.07 -1.68
C LEU A 181 6.67 -15.66 -2.61
N PRO A 182 6.32 -16.41 -3.69
CA PRO A 182 7.33 -16.86 -4.65
C PRO A 182 8.09 -15.72 -5.32
N THR A 183 7.38 -14.63 -5.67
CA THR A 183 8.01 -13.43 -6.24
C THR A 183 8.99 -12.79 -5.26
N LEU A 184 8.59 -12.64 -3.98
CA LEU A 184 9.45 -12.04 -2.95
C LEU A 184 10.74 -12.85 -2.70
N ARG A 185 10.68 -14.19 -2.74
CA ARG A 185 11.87 -15.06 -2.60
C ARG A 185 12.94 -14.82 -3.66
N GLU A 186 12.52 -14.36 -4.82
CA GLU A 186 13.42 -14.07 -5.94
C GLU A 186 13.94 -12.62 -5.95
N MET A 187 13.44 -11.74 -5.05
CA MET A 187 13.88 -10.35 -4.99
C MET A 187 15.19 -10.24 -4.21
N GLY A 188 16.30 -10.05 -4.94
CA GLY A 188 17.63 -9.84 -4.37
C GLY A 188 17.92 -8.38 -4.03
N VAL A 189 16.93 -7.64 -3.51
CA VAL A 189 17.06 -6.23 -3.11
C VAL A 189 16.71 -6.06 -1.64
N PRO A 190 17.29 -5.07 -0.94
CA PRO A 190 16.92 -4.79 0.44
C PRO A 190 15.43 -4.44 0.57
N ALA A 191 14.82 -4.88 1.66
CA ALA A 191 13.42 -4.63 1.95
C ALA A 191 13.21 -4.12 3.39
N LEU A 192 12.22 -3.24 3.55
CA LEU A 192 11.66 -2.87 4.85
C LEU A 192 10.18 -3.28 4.86
N VAL A 193 9.80 -4.04 5.88
CA VAL A 193 8.41 -4.41 6.15
C VAL A 193 7.96 -3.68 7.40
N VAL A 194 6.90 -2.87 7.28
CA VAL A 194 6.30 -2.12 8.40
C VAL A 194 4.88 -2.61 8.60
N VAL A 195 4.47 -2.82 9.85
CA VAL A 195 3.12 -3.25 10.18
C VAL A 195 2.68 -2.67 11.53
N GLY A 196 1.40 -2.28 11.61
CA GLY A 196 0.80 -1.89 12.88
C GLY A 196 0.53 -3.09 13.78
N GLU A 197 0.79 -2.94 15.08
CA GLU A 197 0.53 -3.99 16.08
C GLU A 197 -0.96 -4.38 16.14
N GLU A 198 -1.86 -3.40 15.94
CA GLU A 198 -3.33 -3.56 15.95
C GLU A 198 -3.92 -3.82 14.55
N ASP A 199 -3.10 -4.09 13.53
CA ASP A 199 -3.59 -4.36 12.17
C ASP A 199 -4.33 -5.71 12.12
N VAL A 200 -5.64 -5.65 11.82
CA VAL A 200 -6.51 -6.83 11.69
C VAL A 200 -6.70 -7.29 10.24
N LEU A 201 -6.26 -6.49 9.24
CA LEU A 201 -6.38 -6.81 7.81
C LEU A 201 -5.12 -7.49 7.25
N ALA A 202 -3.96 -7.08 7.74
CA ALA A 202 -2.65 -7.66 7.45
C ALA A 202 -1.85 -7.75 8.76
N PRO A 203 -2.20 -8.69 9.66
CA PRO A 203 -1.61 -8.76 10.99
C PRO A 203 -0.09 -9.00 10.95
N PRO A 204 0.64 -8.76 12.06
CA PRO A 204 2.09 -8.96 12.13
C PRO A 204 2.58 -10.33 11.66
N SER A 205 1.74 -11.36 11.72
CA SER A 205 2.05 -12.68 11.17
C SER A 205 2.19 -12.68 9.63
N ASP A 206 1.42 -11.86 8.92
CA ASP A 206 1.55 -11.71 7.47
C ASP A 206 2.84 -10.95 7.11
N ALA A 207 3.21 -9.95 7.90
CA ALA A 207 4.48 -9.24 7.77
C ALA A 207 5.68 -10.20 7.99
N LEU A 208 5.61 -11.05 9.02
CA LEU A 208 6.64 -12.06 9.28
C LEU A 208 6.79 -13.04 8.11
N ALA A 209 5.69 -13.49 7.52
CA ALA A 209 5.73 -14.37 6.34
C ALA A 209 6.42 -13.72 5.13
N MET A 210 6.29 -12.39 4.95
CA MET A 210 7.02 -11.65 3.91
C MET A 210 8.52 -11.55 4.24
N VAL A 211 8.87 -11.27 5.50
CA VAL A 211 10.27 -11.22 5.96
C VAL A 211 10.96 -12.57 5.77
N ASP A 212 10.28 -13.66 6.13
CA ASP A 212 10.80 -15.03 5.94
C ASP A 212 11.02 -15.40 4.45
N ALA A 213 10.26 -14.77 3.56
CA ALA A 213 10.39 -14.99 2.12
C ALA A 213 11.49 -14.14 1.48
N LEU A 214 11.76 -12.95 2.01
CA LEU A 214 12.71 -12.00 1.45
C LEU A 214 14.15 -12.35 1.88
N PRO A 215 15.14 -12.35 0.95
CA PRO A 215 16.54 -12.66 1.30
C PRO A 215 17.22 -11.63 2.22
N ASP A 216 16.78 -10.37 2.17
CA ASP A 216 17.35 -9.25 2.93
C ASP A 216 16.22 -8.30 3.34
N ALA A 217 15.68 -8.48 4.55
CA ALA A 217 14.56 -7.71 5.04
C ALA A 217 14.72 -7.27 6.49
N LEU A 218 14.34 -6.02 6.75
CA LEU A 218 14.11 -5.48 8.08
C LEU A 218 12.62 -5.48 8.37
N MET A 219 12.22 -5.71 9.62
CA MET A 219 10.84 -5.63 10.07
C MET A 219 10.69 -4.60 11.20
N VAL A 220 9.65 -3.78 11.10
CA VAL A 220 9.24 -2.84 12.15
C VAL A 220 7.78 -3.07 12.47
N VAL A 221 7.48 -3.39 13.74
CA VAL A 221 6.12 -3.41 14.27
C VAL A 221 5.88 -2.10 15.00
N VAL A 222 4.87 -1.35 14.55
CA VAL A 222 4.53 -0.04 15.13
C VAL A 222 3.47 -0.24 16.21
N PRO A 223 3.77 0.07 17.49
CA PRO A 223 2.86 -0.22 18.59
C PRO A 223 1.62 0.68 18.58
N SER A 224 0.49 0.13 19.02
CA SER A 224 -0.77 0.84 19.26
C SER A 224 -1.38 1.52 18.02
N VAL A 225 -1.09 1.03 16.82
CA VAL A 225 -1.67 1.48 15.55
C VAL A 225 -2.11 0.31 14.68
N GLY A 226 -3.06 0.58 13.78
CA GLY A 226 -3.68 -0.42 12.90
C GLY A 226 -3.10 -0.46 11.49
N HIS A 227 -3.99 -0.48 10.50
CA HIS A 227 -3.72 -0.80 9.10
C HIS A 227 -3.22 0.40 8.25
N LEU A 228 -3.19 1.59 8.80
CA LEU A 228 -2.73 2.78 8.08
C LEU A 228 -1.60 3.48 8.85
N THR A 229 -0.51 2.75 9.12
CA THR A 229 0.62 3.26 9.91
C THR A 229 1.15 4.61 9.42
N PRO A 230 1.18 4.96 8.10
CA PRO A 230 1.62 6.27 7.65
C PRO A 230 0.70 7.43 8.09
N LEU A 231 -0.58 7.15 8.41
CA LEU A 231 -1.54 8.11 8.94
C LEU A 231 -1.59 8.09 10.48
N GLU A 232 -1.48 6.90 11.06
CA GLU A 232 -1.62 6.71 12.51
C GLU A 232 -0.36 7.08 13.28
N ALA A 233 0.82 6.76 12.74
CA ALA A 233 2.12 7.00 13.37
C ALA A 233 3.19 7.46 12.36
N PRO A 234 2.99 8.60 11.66
CA PRO A 234 3.89 9.04 10.60
C PRO A 234 5.35 9.20 11.06
N ASP A 235 5.61 9.66 12.28
CA ASP A 235 6.97 9.82 12.82
C ASP A 235 7.71 8.48 12.93
N GLN A 236 7.03 7.41 13.37
CA GLN A 236 7.63 6.08 13.49
C GLN A 236 7.93 5.48 12.13
N VAL A 237 7.02 5.66 11.16
CA VAL A 237 7.24 5.23 9.77
C VAL A 237 8.38 6.01 9.13
N ALA A 238 8.47 7.34 9.35
CA ALA A 238 9.57 8.16 8.85
C ALA A 238 10.92 7.71 9.43
N ALA A 239 11.00 7.41 10.72
CA ALA A 239 12.19 6.88 11.35
C ALA A 239 12.61 5.53 10.74
N ALA A 240 11.67 4.61 10.55
CA ALA A 240 11.94 3.31 9.93
C ALA A 240 12.46 3.46 8.49
N ILE A 241 11.91 4.38 7.70
CA ILE A 241 12.38 4.68 6.34
C ILE A 241 13.79 5.27 6.39
N ALA A 242 14.09 6.19 7.30
CA ALA A 242 15.41 6.80 7.44
C ALA A 242 16.48 5.77 7.80
N ASP A 243 16.19 4.88 8.75
CA ASP A 243 17.07 3.79 9.15
C ASP A 243 17.33 2.83 7.98
N PHE A 244 16.30 2.49 7.22
CA PHE A 244 16.41 1.64 6.03
C PHE A 244 17.29 2.28 4.94
N ILE A 245 17.16 3.57 4.69
CA ILE A 245 18.01 4.29 3.72
C ILE A 245 19.48 4.25 4.17
N THR A 246 19.73 4.44 5.46
CA THR A 246 21.07 4.40 6.05
C THR A 246 21.67 2.98 5.94
N TYR A 247 20.89 1.96 6.26
CA TYR A 247 21.26 0.54 6.11
C TYR A 247 21.70 0.21 4.69
N ARG A 248 20.94 0.65 3.68
CA ARG A 248 21.27 0.47 2.27
C ARG A 248 22.53 1.20 1.81
N GLY A 249 22.85 2.34 2.44
CA GLY A 249 24.05 3.13 2.12
C GLY A 249 25.35 2.53 2.65
N SER A 250 25.25 1.53 3.52
CA SER A 250 26.40 0.91 4.22
C SER A 250 26.88 -0.39 3.57
N GLY A 251 26.22 -0.88 2.53
CA GLY A 251 26.57 -2.07 1.75
C GLY A 251 26.91 -1.71 0.32
#